data_620dd997062e5f1d345f7c2e2bc45e38
#
_entry.id   620dd997062e5f1d345f7c2e2bc45e38
#
_cell.length_a   1.000
_cell.length_b   1.000
_cell.length_c   1.000
_cell.angle_alpha   90.00
_cell.angle_beta   90.00
_cell.angle_gamma   90.00
#
_symmetry.space_group_name_H-M   'P 1'
#
loop_
_entity.id
_entity.type
_entity.pdbx_description
1 polymer ?
#
loop_
_entity_poly.entity_id
_entity_poly.type
_entity_poly.pdbx_seq_one_letter_code
_entity_poly.pdbx_strand_id
1 'polypeptide(L)'
;PLFTPPSMKSENPEGTQGTIQLPGSQGGGDVQGAAFDHETGILFIPSITAPFVADLEPGDPDFTNLAFVKGTRRWIGGPRGLPLFKPPYGRITAINMNTGDHVWMVPNGVGPVNHPAIKHLQIERLGVPGRPSPLVTKTLLFIGEGQTNLRPGGRVPAEMPIEIATNSGGPAFRAYDKNNGDIVWEIELEAGTTGAPITYMHEGRQTILVAIGDREYSPELIAFQLPIN
;
A
#
# COMPACT_ATOMS: atom_id res chain seq x y z
N PRO A 1 -17.58 -17.64 9.27
CA PRO A 1 -17.70 -16.44 10.13
C PRO A 1 -16.79 -15.33 9.65
N LEU A 2 -17.14 -14.06 9.92
CA LEU A 2 -16.35 -12.90 9.50
C LEU A 2 -14.94 -12.93 10.10
N PHE A 3 -14.80 -13.39 11.33
CA PHE A 3 -13.52 -13.57 12.04
C PHE A 3 -13.22 -15.06 12.16
N THR A 4 -12.61 -15.62 11.13
CA THR A 4 -12.21 -17.01 11.11
C THR A 4 -10.74 -17.11 11.55
N PRO A 5 -10.42 -17.86 12.63
CA PRO A 5 -9.04 -18.03 13.09
C PRO A 5 -8.22 -18.80 12.04
N PRO A 6 -6.89 -18.66 12.06
CA PRO A 6 -6.00 -19.50 11.27
C PRO A 6 -6.29 -20.97 11.48
N SER A 7 -6.36 -21.75 10.40
CA SER A 7 -6.56 -23.19 10.48
C SER A 7 -5.22 -23.95 10.41
N MET A 8 -5.21 -25.14 10.98
CA MET A 8 -4.11 -26.08 10.78
C MET A 8 -4.00 -26.42 9.30
N LYS A 9 -2.76 -26.50 8.82
CA LYS A 9 -2.49 -27.02 7.49
C LYS A 9 -2.65 -28.54 7.52
N SER A 10 -3.55 -29.06 6.70
CA SER A 10 -3.76 -30.50 6.54
C SER A 10 -2.64 -31.12 5.69
N GLU A 11 -2.24 -32.35 6.02
CA GLU A 11 -1.40 -33.16 5.15
C GLU A 11 -2.12 -33.56 3.86
N ASN A 12 -3.46 -33.69 3.94
CA ASN A 12 -4.29 -33.92 2.76
C ASN A 12 -4.45 -32.61 1.96
N PRO A 13 -4.05 -32.55 0.69
CA PRO A 13 -4.21 -31.34 -0.15
C PRO A 13 -5.66 -30.85 -0.30
N GLU A 14 -6.64 -31.74 -0.15
CA GLU A 14 -8.07 -31.40 -0.18
C GLU A 14 -8.61 -30.91 1.18
N GLY A 15 -7.80 -31.04 2.24
CA GLY A 15 -8.14 -30.55 3.57
C GLY A 15 -7.93 -29.05 3.73
N THR A 16 -8.03 -28.59 4.98
CA THR A 16 -7.77 -27.16 5.30
C THR A 16 -6.33 -26.77 4.97
N GLN A 17 -6.14 -25.66 4.26
CA GLN A 17 -4.84 -25.17 3.82
C GLN A 17 -4.54 -23.77 4.37
N GLY A 18 -5.13 -23.43 5.49
CA GLY A 18 -5.07 -22.12 6.11
C GLY A 18 -6.33 -21.29 5.90
N THR A 19 -6.31 -20.09 6.41
CA THR A 19 -7.44 -19.14 6.38
C THR A 19 -7.04 -17.88 5.62
N ILE A 20 -7.85 -17.46 4.65
CA ILE A 20 -7.63 -16.19 3.94
C ILE A 20 -7.95 -15.05 4.88
N GLN A 21 -7.00 -14.15 5.07
CA GLN A 21 -7.13 -12.94 5.88
C GLN A 21 -7.04 -11.68 5.01
N LEU A 22 -7.94 -10.74 5.30
CA LEU A 22 -7.92 -9.37 4.79
C LEU A 22 -8.39 -8.44 5.92
N PRO A 23 -7.60 -7.47 6.37
CA PRO A 23 -6.22 -7.17 5.89
C PRO A 23 -5.25 -8.34 6.08
N GLY A 24 -4.26 -8.41 5.22
CA GLY A 24 -3.19 -9.40 5.35
C GLY A 24 -2.18 -9.06 6.45
N SER A 25 -1.07 -9.80 6.53
CA SER A 25 -0.05 -9.62 7.56
C SER A 25 0.64 -8.25 7.55
N GLN A 26 0.49 -7.50 6.47
CA GLN A 26 1.02 -6.14 6.33
C GLN A 26 0.02 -5.05 6.74
N GLY A 27 -1.18 -5.44 7.19
CA GLY A 27 -2.23 -4.50 7.51
C GLY A 27 -3.02 -4.02 6.29
N GLY A 28 -3.94 -3.09 6.51
CA GLY A 28 -4.67 -2.34 5.47
C GLY A 28 -4.19 -0.89 5.46
N GLY A 29 -4.57 -0.09 6.46
CA GLY A 29 -3.85 1.12 6.88
C GLY A 29 -2.76 0.71 7.87
N ASP A 30 -1.61 1.35 7.84
CA ASP A 30 -0.43 0.86 8.55
C ASP A 30 0.26 1.96 9.37
N VAL A 31 1.37 1.62 10.01
CA VAL A 31 2.20 2.48 10.86
C VAL A 31 2.71 3.75 10.16
N GLN A 32 2.75 3.77 8.84
CA GLN A 32 3.03 4.97 8.05
C GLN A 32 2.00 6.08 8.28
N GLY A 33 0.86 5.73 8.88
CA GLY A 33 -0.11 6.67 9.41
C GLY A 33 -1.04 7.26 8.38
N ALA A 34 -1.69 8.33 8.81
CA ALA A 34 -2.64 9.11 8.05
C ALA A 34 -2.33 10.60 8.22
N ALA A 35 -2.87 11.46 7.35
CA ALA A 35 -2.81 12.89 7.50
C ALA A 35 -4.18 13.43 7.93
N PHE A 36 -4.22 14.24 8.99
CA PHE A 36 -5.43 14.86 9.47
C PHE A 36 -5.44 16.35 9.17
N ASP A 37 -6.44 16.79 8.45
CA ASP A 37 -6.70 18.20 8.22
C ASP A 37 -7.62 18.75 9.31
N HIS A 38 -7.04 19.47 10.24
CA HIS A 38 -7.76 20.01 11.38
C HIS A 38 -8.72 21.17 11.03
N GLU A 39 -8.52 21.82 9.87
CA GLU A 39 -9.40 22.91 9.41
C GLU A 39 -10.74 22.35 8.91
N THR A 40 -10.71 21.21 8.22
CA THR A 40 -11.91 20.59 7.62
C THR A 40 -12.43 19.39 8.39
N GLY A 41 -11.64 18.83 9.32
CA GLY A 41 -11.96 17.61 10.03
C GLY A 41 -11.85 16.35 9.17
N ILE A 42 -11.09 16.40 8.09
CA ILE A 42 -10.91 15.27 7.16
C ILE A 42 -9.63 14.50 7.48
N LEU A 43 -9.74 13.18 7.57
CA LEU A 43 -8.63 12.25 7.72
C LEU A 43 -8.35 11.54 6.39
N PHE A 44 -7.12 11.63 5.89
CA PHE A 44 -6.67 10.97 4.67
C PHE A 44 -5.88 9.72 5.02
N ILE A 45 -6.44 8.54 4.71
CA ILE A 45 -5.85 7.24 5.07
C ILE A 45 -5.41 6.51 3.81
N PRO A 46 -4.09 6.33 3.58
CA PRO A 46 -3.62 5.35 2.61
C PRO A 46 -3.88 3.93 3.13
N SER A 47 -4.32 3.04 2.24
CA SER A 47 -4.54 1.65 2.59
C SER A 47 -4.33 0.71 1.42
N ILE A 48 -4.11 -0.59 1.71
CA ILE A 48 -3.84 -1.62 0.72
C ILE A 48 -4.84 -2.77 0.79
N THR A 49 -5.07 -3.40 -0.35
CA THR A 49 -5.81 -4.67 -0.46
C THR A 49 -4.82 -5.78 -0.79
N ALA A 50 -4.20 -6.34 0.25
CA ALA A 50 -3.19 -7.38 0.14
C ALA A 50 -3.55 -8.58 1.03
N PRO A 51 -4.42 -9.50 0.55
CA PRO A 51 -4.79 -10.68 1.31
C PRO A 51 -3.63 -11.67 1.38
N PHE A 52 -3.63 -12.50 2.42
CA PHE A 52 -2.71 -13.62 2.50
C PHE A 52 -3.39 -14.83 3.17
N VAL A 53 -2.77 -16.00 3.07
CA VAL A 53 -3.22 -17.20 3.78
C VAL A 53 -2.40 -17.35 5.06
N ALA A 54 -3.10 -17.41 6.19
CA ALA A 54 -2.54 -17.73 7.49
C ALA A 54 -2.86 -19.18 7.84
N ASP A 55 -1.84 -19.95 8.19
CA ASP A 55 -1.97 -21.31 8.66
C ASP A 55 -1.18 -21.52 9.96
N LEU A 56 -1.49 -22.61 10.64
CA LEU A 56 -0.79 -23.08 11.84
C LEU A 56 -0.13 -24.43 11.56
N GLU A 57 1.02 -24.63 12.16
CA GLU A 57 1.74 -25.88 12.15
C GLU A 57 1.99 -26.34 13.61
N PRO A 58 2.14 -27.64 13.88
CA PRO A 58 2.55 -28.13 15.20
C PRO A 58 3.88 -27.50 15.62
N GLY A 59 4.01 -27.15 16.89
CA GLY A 59 5.28 -26.69 17.45
C GLY A 59 6.27 -27.85 17.55
N ASP A 60 7.53 -27.59 17.21
CA ASP A 60 8.60 -28.54 17.41
C ASP A 60 9.03 -28.47 18.89
N PRO A 61 8.89 -29.57 19.68
CA PRO A 61 9.19 -29.58 21.12
C PRO A 61 10.68 -29.31 21.43
N ASP A 62 11.58 -29.51 20.47
CA ASP A 62 13.00 -29.21 20.66
C ASP A 62 13.29 -27.70 20.61
N PHE A 63 12.39 -26.89 20.01
CA PHE A 63 12.58 -25.45 19.85
C PHE A 63 11.55 -24.60 20.59
N THR A 64 10.38 -25.13 20.94
CA THR A 64 9.32 -24.36 21.57
C THR A 64 8.42 -25.20 22.45
N ASN A 65 7.87 -24.58 23.49
CA ASN A 65 6.84 -25.20 24.35
C ASN A 65 5.41 -24.88 23.85
N LEU A 66 5.27 -24.22 22.72
CA LEU A 66 3.97 -23.93 22.13
C LEU A 66 3.45 -25.16 21.38
N ALA A 67 2.18 -25.51 21.59
CA ALA A 67 1.52 -26.59 20.86
C ALA A 67 1.44 -26.30 19.35
N PHE A 68 1.31 -25.04 18.99
CA PHE A 68 1.21 -24.58 17.61
C PHE A 68 2.06 -23.33 17.38
N VAL A 69 2.63 -23.25 16.22
CA VAL A 69 3.37 -22.08 15.73
C VAL A 69 2.76 -21.58 14.42
N LYS A 70 3.14 -20.38 13.99
CA LYS A 70 2.74 -19.89 12.69
C LYS A 70 3.34 -20.80 11.62
N GLY A 71 2.51 -21.20 10.68
CA GLY A 71 2.94 -21.87 9.46
C GLY A 71 3.48 -20.91 8.41
N THR A 72 3.38 -21.32 7.17
CA THR A 72 3.84 -20.54 6.01
C THR A 72 2.85 -19.44 5.69
N ARG A 73 3.30 -18.17 5.79
CA ARG A 73 2.52 -17.08 5.23
C ARG A 73 2.64 -17.09 3.71
N ARG A 74 1.52 -17.24 3.03
CA ARG A 74 1.49 -17.25 1.58
C ARG A 74 0.66 -16.10 1.05
N TRP A 75 1.20 -15.38 0.10
CA TRP A 75 0.40 -14.51 -0.74
C TRP A 75 -0.51 -15.37 -1.59
N ILE A 76 -1.73 -14.89 -1.81
CA ILE A 76 -2.71 -15.60 -2.62
C ILE A 76 -2.96 -14.78 -3.88
N GLY A 77 -2.70 -15.40 -5.02
CA GLY A 77 -3.03 -14.88 -6.35
C GLY A 77 -4.49 -15.17 -6.71
N GLY A 78 -5.00 -14.39 -7.63
CA GLY A 78 -6.33 -14.58 -8.22
C GLY A 78 -6.26 -15.22 -9.62
N PRO A 79 -7.40 -15.22 -10.30
CA PRO A 79 -7.47 -15.78 -11.64
C PRO A 79 -6.53 -15.08 -12.63
N ARG A 80 -5.87 -15.87 -13.47
CA ARG A 80 -4.98 -15.39 -14.54
C ARG A 80 -3.82 -14.54 -14.06
N GLY A 81 -3.39 -14.69 -12.79
CA GLY A 81 -2.30 -13.92 -12.21
C GLY A 81 -2.68 -12.51 -11.75
N LEU A 82 -3.94 -12.13 -11.76
CA LEU A 82 -4.43 -10.92 -11.12
C LEU A 82 -4.56 -11.12 -9.61
N PRO A 83 -4.61 -10.05 -8.80
CA PRO A 83 -4.94 -10.17 -7.38
C PRO A 83 -6.31 -10.82 -7.16
N LEU A 84 -6.45 -11.55 -6.05
CA LEU A 84 -7.69 -12.26 -5.72
C LEU A 84 -8.89 -11.32 -5.53
N PHE A 85 -8.65 -10.17 -4.91
CA PHE A 85 -9.71 -9.20 -4.63
C PHE A 85 -9.74 -8.11 -5.70
N LYS A 86 -10.90 -7.46 -5.82
CA LYS A 86 -11.07 -6.32 -6.73
C LYS A 86 -10.21 -5.13 -6.32
N PRO A 87 -9.77 -4.30 -7.28
CA PRO A 87 -9.10 -3.05 -6.99
C PRO A 87 -10.05 -2.05 -6.28
N PRO A 88 -9.52 -0.94 -5.71
CA PRO A 88 -8.12 -0.51 -5.75
C PRO A 88 -7.20 -1.36 -4.88
N TYR A 89 -5.99 -1.71 -5.40
CA TYR A 89 -5.00 -2.48 -4.66
C TYR A 89 -4.23 -1.62 -3.65
N GLY A 90 -3.97 -0.37 -4.00
CA GLY A 90 -3.57 0.70 -3.10
C GLY A 90 -4.50 1.89 -3.31
N ARG A 91 -4.89 2.58 -2.24
CA ARG A 91 -5.86 3.67 -2.30
C ARG A 91 -5.61 4.70 -1.23
N ILE A 92 -6.19 5.87 -1.43
CA ILE A 92 -6.34 6.92 -0.43
C ILE A 92 -7.84 7.08 -0.17
N THR A 93 -8.23 7.05 1.10
CA THR A 93 -9.61 7.31 1.52
C THR A 93 -9.65 8.58 2.36
N ALA A 94 -10.48 9.55 1.99
CA ALA A 94 -10.78 10.73 2.78
C ALA A 94 -12.04 10.45 3.62
N ILE A 95 -11.92 10.61 4.93
CA ILE A 95 -12.99 10.33 5.89
C ILE A 95 -13.30 11.61 6.66
N ASN A 96 -14.56 12.01 6.69
CA ASN A 96 -15.03 13.09 7.55
C ASN A 96 -15.12 12.58 8.99
N MET A 97 -14.25 13.07 9.87
CA MET A 97 -14.18 12.62 11.26
C MET A 97 -15.34 13.12 12.12
N ASN A 98 -16.13 14.08 11.65
CA ASN A 98 -17.32 14.54 12.37
C ASN A 98 -18.53 13.62 12.12
N THR A 99 -18.60 12.95 10.97
CA THR A 99 -19.75 12.10 10.59
C THR A 99 -19.37 10.63 10.45
N GLY A 100 -18.11 10.30 10.20
CA GLY A 100 -17.61 8.96 9.87
C GLY A 100 -17.80 8.57 8.40
N ASP A 101 -18.30 9.47 7.57
CA ASP A 101 -18.55 9.18 6.17
C ASP A 101 -17.29 9.27 5.30
N HIS A 102 -17.24 8.43 4.27
CA HIS A 102 -16.26 8.58 3.19
C HIS A 102 -16.61 9.80 2.33
N VAL A 103 -15.68 10.75 2.22
CA VAL A 103 -15.83 11.91 1.34
C VAL A 103 -15.48 11.52 -0.09
N TRP A 104 -14.33 10.88 -0.27
CA TRP A 104 -13.89 10.31 -1.54
C TRP A 104 -12.89 9.16 -1.30
N MET A 105 -12.69 8.33 -2.33
CA MET A 105 -11.68 7.28 -2.36
C MET A 105 -11.13 7.15 -3.76
N VAL A 106 -9.80 7.22 -3.90
CA VAL A 106 -9.11 7.12 -5.19
C VAL A 106 -7.99 6.07 -5.14
N PRO A 107 -7.67 5.42 -6.28
CA PRO A 107 -6.50 4.57 -6.38
C PRO A 107 -5.21 5.37 -6.20
N ASN A 108 -4.25 4.85 -5.44
CA ASN A 108 -2.89 5.38 -5.37
C ASN A 108 -1.96 4.50 -6.22
N GLY A 109 -1.50 5.04 -7.34
CA GLY A 109 -0.67 4.33 -8.31
C GLY A 109 -1.45 3.71 -9.48
N VAL A 110 -0.71 3.38 -10.55
CA VAL A 110 -1.29 2.87 -11.79
C VAL A 110 -1.73 1.41 -11.62
N GLY A 111 -0.86 0.56 -11.07
CA GLY A 111 -1.12 -0.87 -10.95
C GLY A 111 -1.09 -1.62 -12.29
N PRO A 112 -1.58 -2.86 -12.35
CA PRO A 112 -1.45 -3.74 -13.52
C PRO A 112 -2.47 -3.46 -14.64
N VAL A 113 -2.67 -2.22 -15.03
CA VAL A 113 -3.67 -1.80 -16.04
C VAL A 113 -3.44 -2.45 -17.41
N ASN A 114 -2.18 -2.75 -17.74
CA ASN A 114 -1.79 -3.38 -19.00
C ASN A 114 -1.86 -4.91 -18.99
N HIS A 115 -2.34 -5.52 -17.89
CA HIS A 115 -2.47 -6.96 -17.81
C HIS A 115 -3.39 -7.50 -18.92
N PRO A 116 -3.01 -8.56 -19.67
CA PRO A 116 -3.73 -9.04 -20.86
C PRO A 116 -5.22 -9.32 -20.62
N ALA A 117 -5.59 -9.77 -19.41
CA ALA A 117 -6.97 -10.07 -19.07
C ALA A 117 -7.88 -8.85 -18.89
N ILE A 118 -7.32 -7.66 -18.63
CA ILE A 118 -8.09 -6.47 -18.27
C ILE A 118 -7.76 -5.21 -19.09
N LYS A 119 -6.65 -5.20 -19.85
CA LYS A 119 -6.25 -4.04 -20.66
C LYS A 119 -7.34 -3.50 -21.59
N HIS A 120 -8.25 -4.37 -22.02
CA HIS A 120 -9.38 -3.99 -22.89
C HIS A 120 -10.41 -3.11 -22.18
N LEU A 121 -10.41 -3.07 -20.84
CA LEU A 121 -11.30 -2.25 -20.04
C LEU A 121 -10.85 -0.79 -19.95
N GLN A 122 -9.63 -0.48 -20.41
CA GLN A 122 -9.05 0.88 -20.45
C GLN A 122 -9.15 1.61 -19.10
N ILE A 123 -8.90 0.88 -18.01
CA ILE A 123 -8.90 1.44 -16.66
C ILE A 123 -7.60 2.25 -16.48
N GLU A 124 -7.71 3.48 -16.04
CA GLU A 124 -6.55 4.37 -15.89
C GLU A 124 -5.67 3.97 -14.70
N ARG A 125 -6.28 3.63 -13.56
CA ARG A 125 -5.55 3.33 -12.32
C ARG A 125 -6.25 2.23 -11.52
N LEU A 126 -5.46 1.28 -11.04
CA LEU A 126 -5.90 0.18 -10.19
C LEU A 126 -5.31 0.26 -8.78
N GLY A 127 -4.38 1.18 -8.56
CA GLY A 127 -3.62 1.31 -7.33
C GLY A 127 -2.49 0.31 -7.20
N VAL A 128 -1.48 0.68 -6.44
CA VAL A 128 -0.31 -0.14 -6.10
C VAL A 128 -0.33 -0.41 -4.60
N PRO A 129 -0.16 -1.68 -4.14
CA PRO A 129 -0.17 -1.99 -2.71
C PRO A 129 1.14 -1.56 -2.04
N GLY A 130 1.35 -0.26 -1.92
CA GLY A 130 2.47 0.35 -1.22
C GLY A 130 2.10 0.85 0.17
N ARG A 131 3.10 1.23 0.96
CA ARG A 131 2.95 1.81 2.30
C ARG A 131 3.39 3.28 2.30
N PRO A 132 2.65 4.17 1.64
CA PRO A 132 2.99 5.58 1.59
C PRO A 132 2.56 6.29 2.88
N SER A 133 3.31 7.33 3.24
CA SER A 133 2.90 8.29 4.25
C SER A 133 2.39 9.57 3.58
N PRO A 134 1.23 10.09 3.98
CA PRO A 134 0.68 11.31 3.42
C PRO A 134 1.15 12.55 4.18
N LEU A 135 1.16 13.69 3.49
CA LEU A 135 1.31 15.04 4.06
C LEU A 135 0.16 15.90 3.57
N VAL A 136 -0.67 16.43 4.47
CA VAL A 136 -1.71 17.40 4.12
C VAL A 136 -1.22 18.83 4.37
N THR A 137 -1.52 19.71 3.42
CA THR A 137 -1.32 21.14 3.51
C THR A 137 -2.66 21.86 3.43
N LYS A 138 -2.67 23.19 3.36
CA LYS A 138 -3.90 23.97 3.30
C LYS A 138 -4.80 23.56 2.12
N THR A 139 -4.24 23.21 0.98
CA THR A 139 -4.99 22.91 -0.25
C THR A 139 -4.71 21.55 -0.85
N LEU A 140 -3.55 20.95 -0.57
CA LEU A 140 -3.06 19.77 -1.24
C LEU A 140 -2.74 18.63 -0.26
N LEU A 141 -2.90 17.42 -0.75
CA LEU A 141 -2.42 16.20 -0.13
C LEU A 141 -1.24 15.66 -0.95
N PHE A 142 -0.06 15.58 -0.35
CA PHE A 142 1.14 15.00 -0.97
C PHE A 142 1.32 13.57 -0.52
N ILE A 143 1.58 12.65 -1.45
CA ILE A 143 1.77 11.25 -1.14
C ILE A 143 2.53 10.54 -2.27
N GLY A 144 3.44 9.65 -1.92
CA GLY A 144 4.08 8.74 -2.86
C GLY A 144 3.32 7.43 -3.01
N GLU A 145 3.91 6.49 -3.72
CA GLU A 145 3.40 5.12 -3.78
C GLU A 145 3.94 4.25 -2.65
N GLY A 146 4.97 4.73 -1.94
CA GLY A 146 5.60 4.03 -0.83
C GLY A 146 6.33 2.77 -1.26
N GLN A 147 6.94 2.10 -0.30
CA GLN A 147 7.50 0.77 -0.50
C GLN A 147 6.59 -0.27 0.16
N THR A 148 6.39 -1.42 -0.45
CA THR A 148 5.94 -2.60 0.25
C THR A 148 7.18 -3.33 0.78
N ASN A 149 7.06 -3.98 1.95
CA ASN A 149 8.09 -4.89 2.44
C ASN A 149 8.09 -6.24 1.70
N LEU A 150 7.54 -6.30 0.49
CA LEU A 150 7.69 -7.42 -0.42
C LEU A 150 9.16 -7.44 -0.84
N ARG A 151 9.98 -8.16 -0.08
CA ARG A 151 11.40 -8.31 -0.41
C ARG A 151 11.52 -8.96 -1.79
N PRO A 152 12.33 -8.42 -2.71
CA PRO A 152 12.85 -9.20 -3.81
C PRO A 152 13.49 -10.47 -3.22
N GLY A 153 13.05 -11.66 -3.66
CA GLY A 153 13.48 -12.93 -3.06
C GLY A 153 12.64 -13.43 -1.87
N GLY A 154 11.73 -12.65 -1.28
CA GLY A 154 10.57 -13.24 -0.60
C GLY A 154 9.80 -14.02 -1.67
N ARG A 155 9.43 -15.28 -1.38
CA ARG A 155 8.70 -16.11 -2.34
C ARG A 155 7.39 -15.42 -2.70
N VAL A 156 7.46 -14.59 -3.75
CA VAL A 156 6.25 -14.15 -4.45
C VAL A 156 5.70 -15.39 -5.11
N PRO A 157 4.45 -15.77 -4.89
CA PRO A 157 3.86 -16.85 -5.66
C PRO A 157 4.04 -16.57 -7.14
N ALA A 158 4.45 -17.58 -7.91
CA ALA A 158 4.66 -17.45 -9.34
C ALA A 158 3.41 -16.95 -10.10
N GLU A 159 2.26 -17.03 -9.43
CA GLU A 159 0.96 -16.61 -9.94
C GLU A 159 0.65 -15.11 -9.68
N MET A 160 1.45 -14.42 -8.87
CA MET A 160 1.27 -13.00 -8.68
C MET A 160 1.90 -12.25 -9.85
N PRO A 161 1.18 -11.33 -10.52
CA PRO A 161 1.80 -10.56 -11.60
C PRO A 161 3.09 -9.94 -11.11
N ILE A 162 4.16 -10.15 -11.84
CA ILE A 162 5.50 -9.63 -11.51
C ILE A 162 5.44 -8.14 -11.19
N GLU A 163 4.61 -7.38 -11.87
CA GLU A 163 4.41 -5.95 -11.67
C GLU A 163 3.80 -5.57 -10.31
N ILE A 164 2.92 -6.40 -9.73
CA ILE A 164 2.39 -6.17 -8.37
C ILE A 164 3.38 -6.64 -7.32
N ALA A 165 4.18 -7.64 -7.65
CA ALA A 165 5.12 -8.27 -6.73
C ALA A 165 6.46 -7.52 -6.66
N THR A 166 6.91 -6.93 -7.75
CA THR A 166 8.17 -6.21 -7.85
C THR A 166 8.02 -4.70 -7.67
N ASN A 167 6.88 -4.13 -8.04
CA ASN A 167 6.50 -2.76 -7.70
C ASN A 167 5.84 -2.74 -6.34
N SER A 168 6.65 -2.98 -5.36
CA SER A 168 6.30 -2.75 -3.97
C SER A 168 6.34 -1.24 -3.68
N GLY A 169 5.32 -0.54 -4.07
CA GLY A 169 5.38 0.88 -4.24
C GLY A 169 5.86 1.22 -5.65
N GLY A 170 6.02 2.45 -5.93
CA GLY A 170 6.53 2.97 -7.19
C GLY A 170 7.26 4.27 -6.94
N PRO A 171 7.96 4.76 -7.95
CA PRO A 171 8.72 5.99 -7.85
C PRO A 171 7.83 7.24 -7.87
N ALA A 172 6.55 7.13 -8.17
CA ALA A 172 5.72 8.30 -8.35
C ALA A 172 5.40 9.01 -7.02
N PHE A 173 5.53 10.32 -7.03
CA PHE A 173 5.14 11.23 -5.96
C PHE A 173 4.12 12.23 -6.49
N ARG A 174 3.01 12.44 -5.77
CA ARG A 174 1.85 13.17 -6.27
C ARG A 174 1.37 14.22 -5.29
N ALA A 175 0.78 15.28 -5.87
CA ALA A 175 -0.08 16.20 -5.15
C ALA A 175 -1.53 16.01 -5.63
N TYR A 176 -2.42 15.81 -4.69
CA TYR A 176 -3.86 15.67 -4.91
C TYR A 176 -4.58 16.94 -4.41
N ASP A 177 -5.63 17.36 -5.10
CA ASP A 177 -6.61 18.25 -4.48
C ASP A 177 -7.27 17.51 -3.31
N LYS A 178 -7.10 18.02 -2.10
CA LYS A 178 -7.60 17.37 -0.89
C LYS A 178 -9.14 17.29 -0.82
N ASN A 179 -9.86 18.09 -1.62
CA ASN A 179 -11.32 18.15 -1.57
C ASN A 179 -11.99 17.03 -2.38
N ASN A 180 -11.36 16.57 -3.46
CA ASN A 180 -11.96 15.60 -4.39
C ASN A 180 -11.07 14.42 -4.76
N GLY A 181 -9.77 14.47 -4.40
CA GLY A 181 -8.81 13.39 -4.70
C GLY A 181 -8.25 13.43 -6.13
N ASP A 182 -8.48 14.52 -6.90
CA ASP A 182 -7.91 14.67 -8.23
C ASP A 182 -6.40 14.91 -8.15
N ILE A 183 -5.64 14.30 -9.05
CA ILE A 183 -4.20 14.51 -9.15
C ILE A 183 -3.98 15.84 -9.88
N VAL A 184 -3.35 16.79 -9.18
CA VAL A 184 -3.01 18.12 -9.75
C VAL A 184 -1.54 18.22 -10.16
N TRP A 185 -0.71 17.33 -9.65
CA TRP A 185 0.71 17.25 -10.01
C TRP A 185 1.27 15.84 -9.73
N GLU A 186 2.16 15.38 -10.59
CA GLU A 186 2.83 14.09 -10.47
C GLU A 186 4.27 14.19 -10.99
N ILE A 187 5.20 13.51 -10.33
CA ILE A 187 6.58 13.32 -10.77
C ILE A 187 7.01 11.88 -10.49
N GLU A 188 7.84 11.31 -11.37
CA GLU A 188 8.59 10.10 -11.09
C GLU A 188 9.93 10.47 -10.45
N LEU A 189 10.23 9.88 -9.30
CA LEU A 189 11.49 10.01 -8.56
C LEU A 189 12.41 8.86 -8.96
N GLU A 190 13.66 8.92 -8.53
CA GLU A 190 14.63 7.87 -8.80
C GLU A 190 14.36 6.59 -8.01
N ALA A 191 13.67 6.69 -6.88
CA ALA A 191 13.24 5.57 -6.04
C ALA A 191 11.94 5.86 -5.30
N GLY A 192 11.34 4.83 -4.72
CA GLY A 192 10.12 4.98 -3.93
C GLY A 192 10.32 5.80 -2.64
N THR A 193 9.25 6.43 -2.17
CA THR A 193 9.27 7.20 -0.92
C THR A 193 9.42 6.27 0.29
N THR A 194 10.33 6.61 1.21
CA THR A 194 10.67 5.75 2.37
C THR A 194 10.16 6.27 3.70
N GLY A 195 9.70 7.52 3.76
CA GLY A 195 9.22 8.15 4.98
C GLY A 195 8.07 9.12 4.71
N ALA A 196 7.57 9.73 5.79
CA ALA A 196 6.56 10.78 5.68
C ALA A 196 7.17 12.04 5.07
N PRO A 197 6.56 12.61 4.03
CA PRO A 197 6.94 13.93 3.56
C PRO A 197 6.74 14.96 4.67
N ILE A 198 7.58 15.96 4.71
CA ILE A 198 7.43 17.10 5.62
C ILE A 198 7.35 18.41 4.83
N THR A 199 6.82 19.45 5.47
CA THR A 199 6.81 20.79 4.89
C THR A 199 7.35 21.81 5.88
N TYR A 200 8.07 22.79 5.37
CA TYR A 200 8.61 23.91 6.15
C TYR A 200 8.72 25.18 5.29
N MET A 201 8.84 26.31 5.96
CA MET A 201 9.10 27.59 5.30
C MET A 201 10.60 27.88 5.33
N HIS A 202 11.17 28.22 4.20
CA HIS A 202 12.54 28.70 4.07
C HIS A 202 12.57 29.94 3.18
N GLU A 203 13.08 31.04 3.69
CA GLU A 203 13.14 32.34 3.00
C GLU A 203 11.81 32.78 2.37
N GLY A 204 10.71 32.59 3.11
CA GLY A 204 9.35 32.92 2.66
C GLY A 204 8.75 31.96 1.65
N ARG A 205 9.40 30.83 1.34
CA ARG A 205 8.95 29.83 0.39
C ARG A 205 8.63 28.52 1.11
N GLN A 206 7.48 27.94 0.76
CA GLN A 206 7.14 26.61 1.24
C GLN A 206 7.98 25.56 0.51
N THR A 207 8.59 24.68 1.27
CA THR A 207 9.35 23.54 0.79
C THR A 207 8.66 22.25 1.22
N ILE A 208 8.53 21.29 0.29
CA ILE A 208 8.14 19.92 0.58
C ILE A 208 9.41 19.08 0.50
N LEU A 209 9.72 18.35 1.56
CA LEU A 209 10.87 17.46 1.62
C LEU A 209 10.39 16.01 1.72
N VAL A 210 10.94 15.14 0.90
CA VAL A 210 10.61 13.72 0.88
C VAL A 210 11.89 12.87 0.86
N ALA A 211 11.87 11.80 1.65
CA ALA A 211 12.93 10.80 1.64
C ALA A 211 12.60 9.72 0.60
N ILE A 212 13.58 9.38 -0.22
CA ILE A 212 13.51 8.28 -1.20
C ILE A 212 14.63 7.29 -0.97
N GLY A 213 14.48 6.10 -1.50
CA GLY A 213 15.52 5.09 -1.50
C GLY A 213 14.94 3.69 -1.63
N ASP A 214 15.77 2.76 -2.07
CA ASP A 214 15.47 1.34 -2.10
C ASP A 214 16.77 0.53 -1.94
N ARG A 215 16.79 -0.72 -2.39
CA ARG A 215 17.97 -1.58 -2.30
C ARG A 215 19.05 -1.27 -3.34
N GLU A 216 18.64 -0.70 -4.46
CA GLU A 216 19.50 -0.40 -5.60
C GLU A 216 19.86 1.09 -5.65
N TYR A 217 19.03 1.93 -5.01
CA TYR A 217 19.21 3.37 -4.97
C TYR A 217 19.52 3.85 -3.54
N SER A 218 20.64 4.58 -3.38
CA SER A 218 21.07 5.11 -2.08
C SER A 218 20.02 6.08 -1.52
N PRO A 219 19.71 6.00 -0.21
CA PRO A 219 18.76 6.93 0.39
C PRO A 219 19.18 8.39 0.25
N GLU A 220 18.24 9.23 -0.15
CA GLU A 220 18.44 10.69 -0.22
C GLU A 220 17.16 11.47 0.12
N LEU A 221 17.32 12.78 0.30
CA LEU A 221 16.25 13.72 0.56
C LEU A 221 16.07 14.64 -0.65
N ILE A 222 14.86 14.70 -1.18
CA ILE A 222 14.49 15.56 -2.30
C ILE A 222 13.62 16.70 -1.78
N ALA A 223 13.97 17.93 -2.16
CA ALA A 223 13.24 19.14 -1.78
C ALA A 223 12.53 19.75 -3.00
N PHE A 224 11.24 20.00 -2.88
CA PHE A 224 10.41 20.64 -3.89
C PHE A 224 9.99 22.03 -3.42
N GLN A 225 10.10 23.00 -4.31
CA GLN A 225 9.60 24.36 -4.12
C GLN A 225 8.92 24.85 -5.39
N LEU A 226 7.93 25.72 -5.25
CA LEU A 226 7.39 26.39 -6.42
C LEU A 226 8.45 27.26 -7.10
N PRO A 227 8.42 27.40 -8.44
CA PRO A 227 9.32 28.31 -9.15
C PRO A 227 9.23 29.73 -8.59
N ILE A 228 10.33 30.49 -8.73
CA ILE A 228 10.31 31.94 -8.50
C ILE A 228 9.72 32.58 -9.73
N ASN A 229 8.61 33.29 -9.56
CA ASN A 229 8.01 34.11 -10.63
C ASN A 229 8.82 35.39 -10.82
#